data_c53c3fad5d32a85b1111263517feb3d4
#
_entry.id   c53c3fad5d32a85b1111263517feb3d4
#
_cell.length_a   1.000
_cell.length_b   1.000
_cell.length_c   1.000
_cell.angle_alpha   90.00
_cell.angle_beta   90.00
_cell.angle_gamma   90.00
#
_symmetry.space_group_name_H-M   'P 1'
#
loop_
_entity.id
_entity.type
_entity.pdbx_description
1 polymer ?
#
loop_
_entity_poly.entity_id
_entity_poly.type
_entity_poly.pdbx_seq_one_letter_code
_entity_poly.pdbx_strand_id
1 'polypeptide(L)'
;MKDTAARLPSIVLRVVLGWVFLAAGWSKIGQTMPTLATIYSYQIVIPDLLAEFIAMVLPWVELLLAVLLFAGLFFPWTLLATAAVLAAFTALTAQAWWRELDIDCGCFDFGAIHAALAVLSTPGGATVRNLVLLSLVGLLWWLWARRRVL
;
A
#
# COMPACT_ATOMS: atom_id res chain seq x y z
N MET A 1 -22.30 -0.19 25.92
CA MET A 1 -21.89 1.09 25.30
C MET A 1 -20.37 1.24 25.14
N LYS A 2 -19.52 0.62 25.97
CA LYS A 2 -18.03 0.71 25.84
C LYS A 2 -17.48 -0.02 24.60
N ASP A 3 -18.12 -1.10 24.16
CA ASP A 3 -17.64 -1.88 23.01
C ASP A 3 -17.83 -1.20 21.65
N THR A 4 -18.83 -0.35 21.53
CA THR A 4 -19.13 0.38 20.28
C THR A 4 -18.11 1.49 20.02
N ALA A 5 -17.69 2.21 21.05
CA ALA A 5 -16.70 3.26 20.96
C ALA A 5 -15.30 2.76 20.55
N ALA A 6 -14.96 1.52 20.95
CA ALA A 6 -13.70 0.89 20.57
C ALA A 6 -13.75 0.22 19.18
N ARG A 7 -14.94 -0.08 18.65
CA ARG A 7 -15.10 -0.69 17.30
C ARG A 7 -14.99 0.34 16.18
N LEU A 8 -15.50 1.54 16.41
CA LEU A 8 -15.55 2.60 15.40
C LEU A 8 -14.16 2.96 14.81
N PRO A 9 -13.12 3.24 15.62
CA PRO A 9 -11.81 3.61 15.08
C PRO A 9 -11.18 2.48 14.24
N SER A 10 -11.37 1.22 14.61
CA SER A 10 -10.83 0.11 13.81
C SER A 10 -11.57 -0.07 12.49
N ILE A 11 -12.87 0.20 12.43
CA ILE A 11 -13.63 0.16 11.17
C ILE A 11 -13.17 1.29 10.26
N VAL A 12 -13.04 2.50 10.78
CA VAL A 12 -12.58 3.66 10.01
C VAL A 12 -11.18 3.42 9.43
N LEU A 13 -10.24 2.96 10.27
CA LEU A 13 -8.87 2.67 9.81
C LEU A 13 -8.84 1.59 8.73
N ARG A 14 -9.65 0.54 8.86
CA ARG A 14 -9.76 -0.52 7.85
C ARG A 14 -10.32 0.01 6.54
N VAL A 15 -11.35 0.84 6.60
CA VAL A 15 -11.95 1.47 5.43
C VAL A 15 -10.96 2.38 4.73
N VAL A 16 -10.21 3.20 5.47
CA VAL A 16 -9.16 4.07 4.90
C VAL A 16 -8.08 3.24 4.21
N LEU A 17 -7.53 2.23 4.88
CA LEU A 17 -6.52 1.35 4.28
C LEU A 17 -7.09 0.59 3.07
N GLY A 18 -8.31 0.09 3.15
CA GLY A 18 -8.99 -0.59 2.06
C GLY A 18 -9.14 0.31 0.82
N TRP A 19 -9.51 1.58 1.00
CA TRP A 19 -9.59 2.55 -0.09
C TRP A 19 -8.24 2.84 -0.73
N VAL A 20 -7.18 2.96 0.07
CA VAL A 20 -5.82 3.16 -0.46
C VAL A 20 -5.40 1.98 -1.34
N PHE A 21 -5.59 0.75 -0.88
CA PHE A 21 -5.24 -0.44 -1.65
C PHE A 21 -6.15 -0.64 -2.87
N LEU A 22 -7.44 -0.32 -2.75
CA LEU A 22 -8.37 -0.36 -3.87
C LEU A 22 -7.94 0.61 -4.97
N ALA A 23 -7.62 1.85 -4.62
CA ALA A 23 -7.17 2.86 -5.56
C ALA A 23 -5.84 2.48 -6.21
N ALA A 24 -4.88 1.97 -5.44
CA ALA A 24 -3.58 1.53 -5.94
C ALA A 24 -3.70 0.34 -6.91
N GLY A 25 -4.50 -0.67 -6.58
CA GLY A 25 -4.74 -1.82 -7.45
C GLY A 25 -5.54 -1.45 -8.70
N TRP A 26 -6.58 -0.63 -8.55
CA TRP A 26 -7.41 -0.22 -9.66
C TRP A 26 -6.65 0.57 -10.72
N SER A 27 -5.77 1.50 -10.30
CA SER A 27 -4.96 2.30 -11.21
C SER A 27 -3.99 1.48 -12.06
N LYS A 28 -3.64 0.26 -11.64
CA LYS A 28 -2.69 -0.63 -12.33
C LYS A 28 -3.37 -1.71 -13.18
N ILE A 29 -4.69 -1.91 -13.04
CA ILE A 29 -5.41 -2.90 -13.86
C ILE A 29 -5.30 -2.54 -15.34
N GLY A 30 -4.87 -3.52 -16.14
CA GLY A 30 -4.67 -3.34 -17.58
C GLY A 30 -3.44 -2.52 -17.96
N GLN A 31 -2.65 -2.07 -16.98
CA GLN A 31 -1.45 -1.26 -17.16
C GLN A 31 -0.17 -2.03 -16.80
N THR A 32 -0.03 -3.27 -17.30
CA THR A 32 1.13 -4.10 -17.01
C THR A 32 2.44 -3.47 -17.47
N MET A 33 2.47 -2.89 -18.68
CA MET A 33 3.68 -2.26 -19.21
C MET A 33 4.11 -1.00 -18.45
N PRO A 34 3.23 -0.05 -18.09
CA PRO A 34 3.58 1.05 -17.20
C PRO A 34 4.05 0.59 -15.82
N THR A 35 3.40 -0.43 -15.24
CA THR A 35 3.81 -0.99 -13.95
C THR A 35 5.20 -1.63 -14.03
N LEU A 36 5.49 -2.37 -15.10
CA LEU A 36 6.80 -2.96 -15.36
C LEU A 36 7.87 -1.88 -15.54
N ALA A 37 7.58 -0.82 -16.30
CA ALA A 37 8.48 0.32 -16.46
C ALA A 37 8.80 0.99 -15.12
N THR A 38 7.80 1.13 -14.24
CA THR A 38 8.00 1.61 -12.87
C THR A 38 8.93 0.68 -12.07
N ILE A 39 8.77 -0.65 -12.16
CA ILE A 39 9.64 -1.60 -11.48
C ILE A 39 11.09 -1.42 -11.94
N TYR A 40 11.33 -1.30 -13.24
CA TYR A 40 12.69 -1.08 -13.77
C TYR A 40 13.27 0.29 -13.38
N SER A 41 12.43 1.32 -13.22
CA SER A 41 12.91 2.65 -12.82
C SER A 41 13.54 2.67 -11.42
N TYR A 42 13.19 1.72 -10.54
CA TYR A 42 13.85 1.54 -9.24
C TYR A 42 15.28 0.99 -9.33
N GLN A 43 15.73 0.57 -10.52
CA GLN A 43 17.09 0.07 -10.79
C GLN A 43 17.51 -1.05 -9.82
N ILE A 44 16.59 -1.93 -9.48
CA ILE A 44 16.86 -3.13 -8.69
C ILE A 44 17.23 -4.27 -9.63
N VAL A 45 18.23 -5.07 -9.23
CA VAL A 45 18.67 -6.23 -10.00
C VAL A 45 17.75 -7.41 -9.69
N ILE A 46 16.73 -7.60 -10.53
CA ILE A 46 15.83 -8.75 -10.47
C ILE A 46 15.73 -9.39 -11.87
N PRO A 47 15.51 -10.70 -11.96
CA PRO A 47 15.26 -11.36 -13.24
C PRO A 47 14.01 -10.78 -13.93
N ASP A 48 14.07 -10.61 -15.26
CA ASP A 48 12.97 -10.03 -16.04
C ASP A 48 11.66 -10.80 -15.85
N LEU A 49 11.72 -12.11 -15.85
CA LEU A 49 10.55 -12.97 -15.60
C LEU A 49 9.88 -12.67 -14.25
N LEU A 50 10.67 -12.37 -13.21
CA LEU A 50 10.14 -12.02 -11.90
C LEU A 50 9.53 -10.63 -11.91
N ALA A 51 10.14 -9.65 -12.60
CA ALA A 51 9.59 -8.31 -12.76
C ALA A 51 8.23 -8.34 -13.48
N GLU A 52 8.13 -9.09 -14.58
CA GLU A 52 6.87 -9.28 -15.32
C GLU A 52 5.80 -9.95 -14.46
N PHE A 53 6.16 -10.99 -13.71
CA PHE A 53 5.25 -11.68 -12.81
C PHE A 53 4.73 -10.74 -11.72
N ILE A 54 5.61 -9.95 -11.10
CA ILE A 54 5.21 -8.94 -10.10
C ILE A 54 4.28 -7.90 -10.72
N ALA A 55 4.62 -7.36 -11.89
CA ALA A 55 3.79 -6.36 -12.58
C ALA A 55 2.37 -6.87 -12.89
N MET A 56 2.24 -8.15 -13.19
CA MET A 56 0.95 -8.79 -13.50
C MET A 56 0.14 -9.11 -12.23
N VAL A 57 0.78 -9.60 -11.18
CA VAL A 57 0.10 -10.13 -9.97
C VAL A 57 -0.18 -9.03 -8.94
N LEU A 58 0.69 -8.02 -8.85
CA LEU A 58 0.61 -6.97 -7.84
C LEU A 58 -0.75 -6.26 -7.78
N PRO A 59 -1.39 -5.84 -8.88
CA PRO A 59 -2.70 -5.19 -8.83
C PRO A 59 -3.77 -6.09 -8.20
N TRP A 60 -3.73 -7.37 -8.49
CA TRP A 60 -4.68 -8.35 -7.95
C TRP A 60 -4.48 -8.58 -6.45
N VAL A 61 -3.22 -8.61 -5.99
CA VAL A 61 -2.90 -8.68 -4.55
C VAL A 61 -3.41 -7.42 -3.83
N GLU A 62 -3.20 -6.24 -4.40
CA GLU A 62 -3.69 -4.97 -3.84
C GLU A 62 -5.23 -4.97 -3.73
N LEU A 63 -5.94 -5.39 -4.76
CA LEU A 63 -7.40 -5.50 -4.75
C LEU A 63 -7.92 -6.53 -3.74
N LEU A 64 -7.27 -7.70 -3.68
CA LEU A 64 -7.62 -8.73 -2.70
C LEU A 64 -7.47 -8.22 -1.28
N LEU A 65 -6.35 -7.54 -0.97
CA LEU A 65 -6.13 -6.92 0.33
C LEU A 65 -7.18 -5.84 0.64
N ALA A 66 -7.58 -5.03 -0.34
CA ALA A 66 -8.66 -4.06 -0.17
C ALA A 66 -9.98 -4.74 0.23
N VAL A 67 -10.38 -5.78 -0.49
CA VAL A 67 -11.60 -6.54 -0.19
C VAL A 67 -11.53 -7.18 1.20
N LEU A 68 -10.41 -7.80 1.56
CA LEU A 68 -10.22 -8.44 2.88
C LEU A 68 -10.24 -7.40 4.02
N LEU A 69 -9.68 -6.20 3.80
CA LEU A 69 -9.73 -5.09 4.75
C LEU A 69 -11.17 -4.59 4.94
N PHE A 70 -11.94 -4.39 3.87
CA PHE A 70 -13.35 -3.99 3.96
C PHE A 70 -14.19 -5.05 4.67
N ALA A 71 -14.06 -6.31 4.26
CA ALA A 71 -14.80 -7.42 4.87
C ALA A 71 -14.36 -7.74 6.30
N GLY A 72 -13.11 -7.41 6.67
CA GLY A 72 -12.54 -7.76 7.98
C GLY A 72 -12.32 -9.25 8.19
N LEU A 73 -12.18 -9.98 7.10
CA LEU A 73 -11.93 -11.41 7.12
C LEU A 73 -10.45 -11.68 7.37
N PHE A 74 -10.15 -12.83 8.00
CA PHE A 74 -8.78 -13.28 8.29
C PHE A 74 -7.89 -12.19 8.90
N PHE A 75 -8.47 -11.38 9.77
CA PHE A 75 -7.93 -10.10 10.22
C PHE A 75 -6.42 -10.07 10.56
N PRO A 76 -5.85 -11.01 11.34
CA PRO A 76 -4.42 -10.96 11.63
C PRO A 76 -3.55 -11.20 10.39
N TRP A 77 -3.94 -12.14 9.54
CA TRP A 77 -3.21 -12.47 8.31
C TRP A 77 -3.32 -11.35 7.26
N THR A 78 -4.50 -10.74 7.15
CA THR A 78 -4.72 -9.58 6.28
C THR A 78 -3.84 -8.40 6.69
N LEU A 79 -3.76 -8.10 8.00
CA LEU A 79 -2.89 -7.04 8.49
C LEU A 79 -1.40 -7.34 8.24
N LEU A 80 -0.98 -8.60 8.45
CA LEU A 80 0.40 -9.00 8.20
C LEU A 80 0.75 -8.87 6.72
N ALA A 81 -0.12 -9.34 5.82
CA ALA A 81 0.08 -9.20 4.38
C ALA A 81 0.10 -7.73 3.94
N THR A 82 -0.82 -6.92 4.47
CA THR A 82 -0.84 -5.46 4.24
C THR A 82 0.45 -4.80 4.70
N ALA A 83 0.93 -5.13 5.89
CA ALA A 83 2.20 -4.63 6.42
C ALA A 83 3.39 -5.05 5.55
N ALA A 84 3.43 -6.31 5.08
CA ALA A 84 4.50 -6.82 4.23
C ALA A 84 4.56 -6.08 2.88
N VAL A 85 3.41 -5.88 2.23
CA VAL A 85 3.33 -5.13 0.96
C VAL A 85 3.76 -3.68 1.17
N LEU A 86 3.25 -3.00 2.20
CA LEU A 86 3.65 -1.62 2.51
C LEU A 86 5.12 -1.51 2.89
N ALA A 87 5.68 -2.47 3.62
CA ALA A 87 7.11 -2.49 3.96
C ALA A 87 7.99 -2.65 2.71
N ALA A 88 7.60 -3.53 1.79
CA ALA A 88 8.29 -3.70 0.51
C ALA A 88 8.28 -2.39 -0.31
N PHE A 89 7.12 -1.75 -0.45
CA PHE A 89 7.01 -0.45 -1.12
C PHE A 89 7.81 0.64 -0.40
N THR A 90 7.78 0.67 0.93
CA THR A 90 8.58 1.63 1.71
C THR A 90 10.07 1.44 1.47
N ALA A 91 10.56 0.20 1.44
CA ALA A 91 11.96 -0.10 1.17
C ALA A 91 12.37 0.35 -0.24
N LEU A 92 11.54 0.09 -1.25
CA LEU A 92 11.80 0.51 -2.62
C LEU A 92 11.82 2.04 -2.77
N THR A 93 10.83 2.73 -2.21
CA THR A 93 10.76 4.20 -2.29
C THR A 93 11.85 4.87 -1.46
N ALA A 94 12.20 4.33 -0.30
CA ALA A 94 13.31 4.83 0.53
C ALA A 94 14.66 4.65 -0.16
N GLN A 95 14.90 3.50 -0.81
CA GLN A 95 16.09 3.25 -1.62
C GLN A 95 16.18 4.23 -2.78
N ALA A 96 15.07 4.46 -3.50
CA ALA A 96 15.01 5.40 -4.61
C ALA A 96 15.30 6.84 -4.14
N TRP A 97 14.73 7.23 -3.00
CA TRP A 97 14.99 8.52 -2.37
C TRP A 97 16.46 8.69 -1.97
N TRP A 98 17.04 7.66 -1.32
CA TRP A 98 18.47 7.69 -0.93
C TRP A 98 19.41 7.81 -2.12
N ARG A 99 19.04 7.21 -3.26
CA ARG A 99 19.82 7.24 -4.50
C ARG A 99 19.50 8.46 -5.39
N GLU A 100 18.66 9.37 -4.90
CA GLU A 100 18.24 10.59 -5.62
C GLU A 100 17.67 10.27 -7.02
N LEU A 101 16.97 9.14 -7.16
CA LEU A 101 16.34 8.76 -8.41
C LEU A 101 15.14 9.66 -8.68
N ASP A 102 15.15 10.35 -9.82
CA ASP A 102 14.00 11.14 -10.28
C ASP A 102 13.00 10.21 -10.98
N ILE A 103 12.19 9.55 -10.18
CA ILE A 103 11.17 8.59 -10.62
C ILE A 103 9.81 8.93 -10.06
N ASP A 104 8.77 8.66 -10.85
CA ASP A 104 7.39 8.61 -10.35
C ASP A 104 7.14 7.23 -9.74
N CYS A 105 6.69 7.19 -8.48
CA CYS A 105 6.45 5.93 -7.77
C CYS A 105 5.33 5.08 -8.38
N GLY A 106 4.56 5.62 -9.34
CA GLY A 106 3.50 4.89 -10.06
C GLY A 106 2.40 4.32 -9.17
N CYS A 107 2.32 4.77 -7.89
CA CYS A 107 1.36 4.23 -6.94
C CYS A 107 -0.05 4.76 -7.13
N PHE A 108 -0.18 5.99 -7.67
CA PHE A 108 -1.47 6.66 -7.89
C PHE A 108 -1.41 7.52 -9.13
N ASP A 109 -2.16 7.15 -10.15
CA ASP A 109 -2.41 7.99 -11.32
C ASP A 109 -3.89 8.42 -11.31
N PHE A 110 -4.15 9.56 -10.71
CA PHE A 110 -5.50 10.15 -10.61
C PHE A 110 -5.71 11.31 -11.58
N GLY A 111 -5.02 11.36 -12.70
CA GLY A 111 -5.23 12.38 -13.72
C GLY A 111 -5.19 13.82 -13.16
N ALA A 112 -6.34 14.52 -13.15
CA ALA A 112 -6.41 15.93 -12.75
C ALA A 112 -6.03 16.23 -11.28
N ILE A 113 -6.07 15.24 -10.37
CA ILE A 113 -5.67 15.38 -8.97
C ILE A 113 -4.14 15.23 -8.82
N HIS A 114 -3.48 14.74 -9.85
CA HIS A 114 -2.04 14.50 -9.87
C HIS A 114 -1.23 15.76 -9.52
N ALA A 115 -1.63 16.92 -10.02
CA ALA A 115 -0.90 18.18 -9.77
C ALA A 115 -0.92 18.61 -8.29
N ALA A 116 -2.01 18.37 -7.58
CA ALA A 116 -2.13 18.72 -6.15
C ALA A 116 -1.41 17.71 -5.23
N LEU A 117 -1.26 16.48 -5.70
CA LEU A 117 -0.62 15.38 -4.95
C LEU A 117 0.75 14.98 -5.49
N ALA A 118 1.32 15.75 -6.44
CA ALA A 118 2.60 15.46 -7.06
C ALA A 118 3.75 15.25 -6.06
N VAL A 119 3.74 15.99 -4.94
CA VAL A 119 4.71 15.80 -3.85
C VAL A 119 4.64 14.40 -3.24
N LEU A 120 3.45 13.79 -3.19
CA LEU A 120 3.25 12.43 -2.67
C LEU A 120 3.65 11.34 -3.67
N SER A 121 3.87 11.70 -4.94
CA SER A 121 4.36 10.81 -5.99
C SER A 121 5.88 10.78 -6.07
N THR A 122 6.58 11.75 -5.45
CA THR A 122 8.04 11.70 -5.33
C THR A 122 8.48 10.54 -4.44
N PRO A 123 9.70 9.99 -4.62
CA PRO A 123 10.20 8.89 -3.78
C PRO A 123 10.17 9.23 -2.28
N GLY A 124 10.56 10.45 -1.90
CA GLY A 124 10.50 10.92 -0.52
C GLY A 124 9.09 11.04 0.02
N GLY A 125 8.18 11.65 -0.74
CA GLY A 125 6.76 11.78 -0.36
C GLY A 125 6.06 10.43 -0.25
N ALA A 126 6.33 9.51 -1.17
CA ALA A 126 5.82 8.15 -1.13
C ALA A 126 6.34 7.37 0.09
N THR A 127 7.61 7.54 0.45
CA THR A 127 8.19 6.94 1.66
C THR A 127 7.46 7.42 2.92
N VAL A 128 7.30 8.73 3.08
CA VAL A 128 6.57 9.31 4.23
C VAL A 128 5.12 8.80 4.28
N ARG A 129 4.41 8.82 3.17
CA ARG A 129 3.04 8.30 3.06
C ARG A 129 2.97 6.82 3.49
N ASN A 130 3.86 5.98 2.99
CA ASN A 130 3.89 4.55 3.31
C ASN A 130 4.22 4.30 4.79
N LEU A 131 5.11 5.10 5.40
CA LEU A 131 5.39 5.05 6.84
C LEU A 131 4.15 5.40 7.68
N VAL A 132 3.38 6.41 7.26
CA VAL A 132 2.10 6.74 7.90
C VAL A 132 1.13 5.57 7.79
N LEU A 133 0.99 4.96 6.61
CA LEU A 133 0.12 3.80 6.42
C LEU A 133 0.57 2.59 7.27
N LEU A 134 1.87 2.33 7.37
CA LEU A 134 2.42 1.30 8.27
C LEU A 134 2.10 1.59 9.74
N SER A 135 2.16 2.83 10.16
CA SER A 135 1.77 3.24 11.52
C SER A 135 0.29 2.96 11.79
N LEU A 136 -0.59 3.21 10.80
CA LEU A 136 -2.01 2.88 10.90
C LEU A 136 -2.26 1.37 10.99
N VAL A 137 -1.50 0.55 10.25
CA VAL A 137 -1.56 -0.91 10.36
C VAL A 137 -1.10 -1.37 11.74
N GLY A 138 -0.01 -0.80 12.27
CA GLY A 138 0.46 -1.06 13.64
C GLY A 138 -0.57 -0.70 14.71
N LEU A 139 -1.24 0.45 14.55
CA LEU A 139 -2.33 0.87 15.44
C LEU A 139 -3.52 -0.10 15.39
N LEU A 140 -3.90 -0.55 14.20
CA LEU A 140 -4.94 -1.56 14.03
C LEU A 140 -4.59 -2.89 14.70
N TRP A 141 -3.34 -3.32 14.56
CA TRP A 141 -2.83 -4.52 15.21
C TRP A 141 -2.92 -4.40 16.72
N TRP A 142 -2.48 -3.27 17.27
CA TRP A 142 -2.53 -3.01 18.71
C TRP A 142 -3.98 -2.97 19.26
N LEU A 143 -4.90 -2.30 18.56
CA LEU A 143 -6.31 -2.28 18.92
C LEU A 143 -6.93 -3.68 18.89
N TRP A 144 -6.56 -4.51 17.92
CA TRP A 144 -7.03 -5.88 17.83
C TRP A 144 -6.44 -6.76 18.94
N ALA A 145 -5.14 -6.66 19.22
CA ALA A 145 -4.48 -7.44 20.27
C ALA A 145 -5.08 -7.14 21.64
N ARG A 146 -5.33 -5.87 21.95
CA ARG A 146 -6.00 -5.48 23.21
C ARG A 146 -7.38 -6.10 23.39
N ARG A 147 -8.12 -6.33 22.31
CA ARG A 147 -9.46 -6.94 22.38
C ARG A 147 -9.43 -8.44 22.64
N ARG A 148 -8.31 -9.11 22.40
CA ARG A 148 -8.15 -10.54 22.69
C ARG A 148 -7.72 -10.83 24.11
N VAL A 149 -7.18 -9.84 24.80
CA VAL A 149 -6.65 -9.97 26.17
C VAL A 149 -7.70 -9.59 27.23
N LEU A 150 -8.79 -8.94 26.84
CA LEU A 150 -9.95 -8.61 27.67
C LEU A 150 -11.10 -9.58 27.42
#